data_5d7689112f52d3d5f5c4c5ddef9b3aaa
#
_entry.id   5d7689112f52d3d5f5c4c5ddef9b3aaa
#
_cell.length_a   1.000
_cell.length_b   1.000
_cell.length_c   1.000
_cell.angle_alpha   90.00
_cell.angle_beta   90.00
_cell.angle_gamma   90.00
#
_symmetry.space_group_name_H-M   'P 1'
#
loop_
_entity.id
_entity.type
_entity.pdbx_description
1 polymer ?
#
loop_
_entity_poly.entity_id
_entity_poly.type
_entity_poly.pdbx_seq_one_letter_code
_entity_poly.pdbx_strand_id
1 'polypeptide(L)'
;QKDELDHLIETLNSMLDRIDTAFRAEKSFVSHASHELNNPITAIQGECEISLLKERSTDEYIEALRRIAGESKRLSNLIRHLLFLSRQEEDIRKNNVEEIRLADLLEEAGAANPRIRLQYPEDAARYAVVSASPYLFKIALQNVIDNACKYSQGEVLIRLYKEDERWGIAVKDSGIGIPADEMELIFQSFYRGSNTREYAGQGIGLSLSMKIFSVYRGKVSIRSEEGKGTEVRVVFA
;
A
#
# COMPACT_ATOMS: atom_id res chain seq x y z
N GLN A 1 35.59 -16.67 -28.50
CA GLN A 1 36.41 -15.95 -27.48
C GLN A 1 36.05 -14.46 -27.38
N LYS A 2 35.93 -13.72 -28.50
CA LYS A 2 35.58 -12.28 -28.47
C LYS A 2 34.12 -12.09 -28.06
N ASP A 3 33.20 -12.90 -28.63
CA ASP A 3 31.78 -12.88 -28.30
C ASP A 3 31.51 -13.29 -26.84
N GLU A 4 32.28 -14.20 -26.28
CA GLU A 4 32.16 -14.63 -24.89
C GLU A 4 32.62 -13.53 -23.91
N LEU A 5 33.67 -12.79 -24.27
CA LEU A 5 34.17 -11.66 -23.50
C LEU A 5 33.19 -10.48 -23.53
N ASP A 6 32.63 -10.20 -24.70
CA ASP A 6 31.62 -9.13 -24.86
C ASP A 6 30.36 -9.46 -24.07
N HIS A 7 29.88 -10.69 -24.11
CA HIS A 7 28.73 -11.15 -23.30
C HIS A 7 29.02 -11.09 -21.80
N LEU A 8 30.24 -11.43 -21.37
CA LEU A 8 30.64 -11.29 -19.95
C LEU A 8 30.62 -9.83 -19.51
N ILE A 9 31.15 -8.91 -20.34
CA ILE A 9 31.14 -7.47 -20.08
C ILE A 9 29.71 -6.93 -19.96
N GLU A 10 28.81 -7.31 -20.90
CA GLU A 10 27.42 -6.91 -20.85
C GLU A 10 26.70 -7.43 -19.58
N THR A 11 26.97 -8.69 -19.22
CA THR A 11 26.40 -9.28 -17.99
C THR A 11 26.89 -8.55 -16.75
N LEU A 12 28.19 -8.25 -16.68
CA LEU A 12 28.78 -7.51 -15.57
C LEU A 12 28.23 -6.09 -15.46
N ASN A 13 28.11 -5.37 -16.59
CA ASN A 13 27.55 -4.03 -16.60
C ASN A 13 26.08 -4.06 -16.16
N SER A 14 25.29 -5.05 -16.62
CA SER A 14 23.90 -5.24 -16.17
C SER A 14 23.81 -5.51 -14.66
N MET A 15 24.74 -6.30 -14.11
CA MET A 15 24.82 -6.51 -12.65
C MET A 15 25.16 -5.23 -11.90
N LEU A 16 26.11 -4.44 -12.37
CA LEU A 16 26.50 -3.17 -11.78
C LEU A 16 25.34 -2.16 -11.81
N ASP A 17 24.64 -2.05 -12.92
CA ASP A 17 23.45 -1.19 -13.04
C ASP A 17 22.34 -1.59 -12.07
N ARG A 18 22.13 -2.89 -11.88
CA ARG A 18 21.15 -3.40 -10.91
C ARG A 18 21.55 -3.05 -9.46
N ILE A 19 22.86 -3.17 -9.14
CA ILE A 19 23.39 -2.83 -7.81
C ILE A 19 23.25 -1.31 -7.57
N ASP A 20 23.62 -0.47 -8.53
CA ASP A 20 23.49 0.98 -8.41
C ASP A 20 22.02 1.40 -8.25
N THR A 21 21.13 0.81 -9.02
CA THR A 21 19.68 1.05 -8.92
C THR A 21 19.14 0.65 -7.54
N ALA A 22 19.53 -0.52 -7.03
CA ALA A 22 19.12 -0.98 -5.71
C ALA A 22 19.67 -0.07 -4.59
N PHE A 23 20.92 0.34 -4.70
CA PHE A 23 21.56 1.24 -3.72
C PHE A 23 20.92 2.63 -3.70
N ARG A 24 20.60 3.18 -4.88
CA ARG A 24 19.86 4.46 -4.98
C ARG A 24 18.47 4.36 -4.38
N ALA A 25 17.76 3.26 -4.65
CA ALA A 25 16.43 3.01 -4.08
C ALA A 25 16.49 2.91 -2.54
N GLU A 26 17.48 2.20 -1.99
CA GLU A 26 17.70 2.09 -0.55
C GLU A 26 17.99 3.45 0.09
N LYS A 27 18.92 4.22 -0.49
CA LYS A 27 19.27 5.57 -0.01
C LYS A 27 18.05 6.50 -0.03
N SER A 28 17.27 6.47 -1.10
CA SER A 28 16.04 7.25 -1.23
C SER A 28 15.01 6.82 -0.17
N PHE A 29 14.84 5.51 0.05
CA PHE A 29 13.95 4.96 1.08
C PHE A 29 14.32 5.47 2.48
N VAL A 30 15.61 5.40 2.87
CA VAL A 30 16.10 5.89 4.18
C VAL A 30 15.86 7.39 4.33
N SER A 31 16.14 8.17 3.29
CA SER A 31 15.93 9.62 3.30
C SER A 31 14.45 9.97 3.49
N HIS A 32 13.56 9.36 2.69
CA HIS A 32 12.12 9.61 2.80
C HIS A 32 11.55 9.12 4.14
N ALA A 33 11.99 7.94 4.61
CA ALA A 33 11.58 7.43 5.92
C ALA A 33 11.93 8.40 7.04
N SER A 34 13.16 8.98 7.01
CA SER A 34 13.60 9.95 8.00
C SER A 34 12.75 11.22 7.97
N HIS A 35 12.41 11.73 6.80
CA HIS A 35 11.54 12.89 6.65
C HIS A 35 10.11 12.61 7.16
N GLU A 36 9.53 11.47 6.78
CA GLU A 36 8.17 11.09 7.18
C GLU A 36 8.06 10.75 8.68
N LEU A 37 9.14 10.31 9.32
CA LEU A 37 9.20 10.10 10.77
C LEU A 37 9.33 11.45 11.52
N ASN A 38 10.12 12.39 11.00
CA ASN A 38 10.32 13.68 11.64
C ASN A 38 9.06 14.57 11.62
N ASN A 39 8.22 14.47 10.56
CA ASN A 39 7.02 15.28 10.43
C ASN A 39 6.07 15.14 11.64
N PRO A 40 5.58 13.96 12.03
CA PRO A 40 4.70 13.80 13.18
C PRO A 40 5.39 14.13 14.51
N ILE A 41 6.70 13.89 14.63
CA ILE A 41 7.47 14.27 15.82
C ILE A 41 7.46 15.78 16.00
N THR A 42 7.75 16.53 14.92
CA THR A 42 7.73 17.99 14.94
C THR A 42 6.32 18.53 15.24
N ALA A 43 5.29 17.91 14.68
CA ALA A 43 3.90 18.29 14.98
C ALA A 43 3.54 18.06 16.46
N ILE A 44 3.93 16.93 17.04
CA ILE A 44 3.73 16.63 18.46
C ILE A 44 4.48 17.64 19.34
N GLN A 45 5.76 17.90 19.04
CA GLN A 45 6.57 18.85 19.78
C GLN A 45 5.96 20.27 19.72
N GLY A 46 5.61 20.74 18.53
CA GLY A 46 4.97 22.04 18.37
C GLY A 46 3.66 22.17 19.13
N GLU A 47 2.81 21.14 19.12
CA GLU A 47 1.55 21.13 19.88
C GLU A 47 1.80 21.20 21.40
N CYS A 48 2.81 20.46 21.89
CA CYS A 48 3.21 20.53 23.29
C CYS A 48 3.74 21.91 23.66
N GLU A 49 4.67 22.48 22.88
CA GLU A 49 5.23 23.81 23.13
C GLU A 49 4.16 24.88 23.15
N ILE A 50 3.28 24.90 22.15
CA ILE A 50 2.18 25.84 22.06
C ILE A 50 1.22 25.72 23.28
N SER A 51 0.98 24.46 23.73
CA SER A 51 0.11 24.21 24.88
C SER A 51 0.72 24.64 26.20
N LEU A 52 2.05 24.71 26.27
CA LEU A 52 2.77 25.15 27.47
C LEU A 52 3.07 26.67 27.53
N LEU A 53 2.90 27.39 26.40
CA LEU A 53 3.23 28.82 26.33
C LEU A 53 2.32 29.70 27.21
N LYS A 54 1.07 29.29 27.42
CA LYS A 54 0.09 30.01 28.24
C LYS A 54 -0.98 29.06 28.76
N GLU A 55 -1.65 29.48 29.83
CA GLU A 55 -2.84 28.77 30.33
C GLU A 55 -3.94 28.72 29.26
N ARG A 56 -4.59 27.58 29.14
CA ARG A 56 -5.67 27.30 28.20
C ARG A 56 -6.87 26.71 28.92
N SER A 57 -8.01 26.76 28.27
CA SER A 57 -9.19 26.06 28.76
C SER A 57 -9.01 24.55 28.74
N THR A 58 -9.77 23.85 29.55
CA THR A 58 -9.77 22.36 29.54
C THR A 58 -10.07 21.79 28.17
N ASP A 59 -11.00 22.39 27.42
CA ASP A 59 -11.36 21.91 26.06
C ASP A 59 -10.21 22.10 25.09
N GLU A 60 -9.47 23.20 25.14
CA GLU A 60 -8.28 23.43 24.31
C GLU A 60 -7.18 22.41 24.61
N TYR A 61 -6.97 22.04 25.88
CA TYR A 61 -6.02 20.97 26.23
C TYR A 61 -6.49 19.60 25.73
N ILE A 62 -7.78 19.28 25.82
CA ILE A 62 -8.34 18.04 25.31
C ILE A 62 -8.14 17.94 23.77
N GLU A 63 -8.36 19.03 23.05
CA GLU A 63 -8.12 19.05 21.60
C GLU A 63 -6.64 18.89 21.26
N ALA A 64 -5.73 19.54 21.99
CA ALA A 64 -4.30 19.38 21.82
C ALA A 64 -3.87 17.92 22.04
N LEU A 65 -4.36 17.29 23.12
CA LEU A 65 -4.10 15.87 23.41
C LEU A 65 -4.64 14.95 22.33
N ARG A 66 -5.81 15.24 21.75
CA ARG A 66 -6.36 14.46 20.63
C ARG A 66 -5.48 14.55 19.39
N ARG A 67 -4.97 15.74 19.05
CA ARG A 67 -4.02 15.95 17.94
C ARG A 67 -2.73 15.17 18.17
N ILE A 68 -2.13 15.29 19.36
CA ILE A 68 -0.92 14.55 19.76
C ILE A 68 -1.15 13.03 19.65
N ALA A 69 -2.27 12.52 20.17
CA ALA A 69 -2.62 11.10 20.10
C ALA A 69 -2.78 10.64 18.64
N GLY A 70 -3.37 11.47 17.77
CA GLY A 70 -3.51 11.22 16.34
C GLY A 70 -2.14 11.07 15.64
N GLU A 71 -1.22 12.02 15.86
CA GLU A 71 0.12 11.98 15.29
C GLU A 71 0.96 10.82 15.85
N SER A 72 0.83 10.51 17.13
CA SER A 72 1.49 9.34 17.75
C SER A 72 1.01 8.01 17.11
N LYS A 73 -0.29 7.88 16.86
CA LYS A 73 -0.84 6.70 16.15
C LYS A 73 -0.35 6.61 14.71
N ARG A 74 -0.27 7.75 14.01
CA ARG A 74 0.27 7.85 12.65
C ARG A 74 1.73 7.41 12.61
N LEU A 75 2.57 7.89 13.54
CA LEU A 75 3.97 7.52 13.69
C LEU A 75 4.13 6.01 13.96
N SER A 76 3.34 5.46 14.87
CA SER A 76 3.36 4.03 15.19
C SER A 76 3.01 3.14 13.99
N ASN A 77 2.05 3.58 13.16
CA ASN A 77 1.69 2.89 11.93
C ASN A 77 2.82 2.95 10.90
N LEU A 78 3.43 4.12 10.72
CA LEU A 78 4.57 4.31 9.81
C LEU A 78 5.74 3.40 10.19
N ILE A 79 6.12 3.37 11.47
CA ILE A 79 7.19 2.48 11.96
C ILE A 79 6.87 1.01 11.66
N ARG A 80 5.63 0.55 11.91
CA ARG A 80 5.22 -0.82 11.60
C ARG A 80 5.34 -1.14 10.11
N HIS A 81 4.94 -0.21 9.24
CA HIS A 81 5.05 -0.38 7.79
C HIS A 81 6.52 -0.47 7.35
N LEU A 82 7.39 0.40 7.87
CA LEU A 82 8.83 0.38 7.57
C LEU A 82 9.49 -0.93 8.02
N LEU A 83 9.21 -1.37 9.26
CA LEU A 83 9.71 -2.64 9.76
C LEU A 83 9.22 -3.82 8.94
N PHE A 84 7.97 -3.77 8.45
CA PHE A 84 7.46 -4.82 7.57
C PHE A 84 8.16 -4.81 6.21
N LEU A 85 8.35 -3.63 5.60
CA LEU A 85 9.04 -3.51 4.32
C LEU A 85 10.50 -3.98 4.38
N SER A 86 11.17 -3.87 5.53
CA SER A 86 12.54 -4.33 5.73
C SER A 86 12.67 -5.85 5.97
N ARG A 87 11.57 -6.56 6.32
CA ARG A 87 11.62 -8.01 6.56
C ARG A 87 11.81 -8.81 5.27
N GLN A 88 12.49 -9.96 5.39
CA GLN A 88 12.57 -10.93 4.31
C GLN A 88 11.23 -11.66 4.12
N GLU A 89 10.90 -12.03 2.91
CA GLU A 89 9.62 -12.71 2.59
C GLU A 89 9.45 -14.04 3.32
N GLU A 90 10.56 -14.78 3.50
CA GLU A 90 10.57 -16.07 4.20
C GLU A 90 10.17 -15.95 5.67
N ASP A 91 10.59 -14.88 6.34
CA ASP A 91 10.21 -14.61 7.73
C ASP A 91 8.73 -14.22 7.86
N ILE A 92 8.19 -13.56 6.86
CA ILE A 92 6.78 -13.17 6.81
C ILE A 92 5.90 -14.40 6.59
N ARG A 93 6.32 -15.32 5.68
CA ARG A 93 5.59 -16.56 5.37
C ARG A 93 5.42 -17.50 6.53
N LYS A 94 6.33 -17.50 7.49
CA LYS A 94 6.31 -18.42 8.64
C LYS A 94 5.28 -18.06 9.71
N ASN A 95 4.69 -16.86 9.64
CA ASN A 95 3.84 -16.35 10.70
C ASN A 95 2.35 -16.46 10.34
N ASN A 96 1.64 -17.25 11.14
CA ASN A 96 0.19 -17.25 11.26
C ASN A 96 -0.56 -17.33 9.90
N VAL A 97 -0.24 -18.34 9.10
CA VAL A 97 -0.90 -18.59 7.82
C VAL A 97 -2.14 -19.43 8.07
N GLU A 98 -3.28 -18.96 7.61
CA GLU A 98 -4.58 -19.59 7.71
C GLU A 98 -5.28 -19.60 6.35
N GLU A 99 -6.28 -20.44 6.19
CA GLU A 99 -7.18 -20.38 5.03
C GLU A 99 -8.19 -19.25 5.23
N ILE A 100 -8.17 -18.28 4.32
CA ILE A 100 -9.02 -17.09 4.36
C ILE A 100 -10.01 -17.18 3.21
N ARG A 101 -11.30 -17.10 3.53
CA ARG A 101 -12.33 -16.93 2.51
C ARG A 101 -12.34 -15.47 2.04
N LEU A 102 -12.07 -15.27 0.76
CA LEU A 102 -11.99 -13.91 0.20
C LEU A 102 -13.31 -13.17 0.27
N ALA A 103 -14.44 -13.88 0.12
CA ALA A 103 -15.75 -13.28 0.21
C ALA A 103 -16.01 -12.62 1.59
N ASP A 104 -15.64 -13.28 2.69
CA ASP A 104 -15.86 -12.76 4.04
C ASP A 104 -15.11 -11.42 4.25
N LEU A 105 -13.88 -11.32 3.75
CA LEU A 105 -13.10 -10.09 3.82
C LEU A 105 -13.68 -8.95 2.97
N LEU A 106 -14.22 -9.29 1.80
CA LEU A 106 -14.83 -8.30 0.92
C LEU A 106 -16.17 -7.80 1.50
N GLU A 107 -16.95 -8.68 2.10
CA GLU A 107 -18.20 -8.32 2.80
C GLU A 107 -17.93 -7.37 3.97
N GLU A 108 -16.90 -7.64 4.77
CA GLU A 108 -16.47 -6.73 5.85
C GLU A 108 -16.09 -5.34 5.29
N ALA A 109 -15.32 -5.29 4.21
CA ALA A 109 -14.94 -4.05 3.56
C ALA A 109 -16.14 -3.29 2.97
N GLY A 110 -17.08 -4.01 2.34
CA GLY A 110 -18.31 -3.45 1.79
C GLY A 110 -19.24 -2.88 2.85
N ALA A 111 -19.36 -3.54 3.99
CA ALA A 111 -20.13 -3.06 5.12
C ALA A 111 -19.58 -1.76 5.74
N ALA A 112 -18.27 -1.57 5.67
CA ALA A 112 -17.59 -0.39 6.23
C ALA A 112 -17.77 0.90 5.41
N ASN A 113 -18.08 0.81 4.11
CA ASN A 113 -18.19 1.98 3.25
C ASN A 113 -19.32 1.82 2.21
N PRO A 114 -20.37 2.65 2.26
CA PRO A 114 -21.56 2.55 1.38
C PRO A 114 -21.24 2.81 -0.10
N ARG A 115 -20.07 3.36 -0.45
CA ARG A 115 -19.64 3.55 -1.84
C ARG A 115 -19.09 2.27 -2.47
N ILE A 116 -18.84 1.22 -1.68
CA ILE A 116 -18.32 -0.04 -2.18
C ILE A 116 -19.44 -0.90 -2.73
N ARG A 117 -19.27 -1.36 -3.95
CA ARG A 117 -20.12 -2.36 -4.60
C ARG A 117 -19.36 -3.66 -4.76
N LEU A 118 -19.93 -4.73 -4.22
CA LEU A 118 -19.38 -6.07 -4.34
C LEU A 118 -20.03 -6.81 -5.50
N GLN A 119 -19.21 -7.52 -6.28
CA GLN A 119 -19.66 -8.38 -7.35
C GLN A 119 -18.82 -9.66 -7.36
N TYR A 120 -19.47 -10.81 -7.17
CA TYR A 120 -18.80 -12.11 -7.25
C TYR A 120 -19.79 -13.22 -7.61
N PRO A 121 -19.32 -14.33 -8.23
CA PRO A 121 -20.13 -15.53 -8.51
C PRO A 121 -20.61 -16.19 -7.22
N GLU A 122 -21.74 -16.90 -7.26
CA GLU A 122 -22.29 -17.59 -6.08
C GLU A 122 -21.34 -18.63 -5.47
N ASP A 123 -20.55 -19.30 -6.29
CA ASP A 123 -19.57 -20.29 -5.87
C ASP A 123 -18.32 -19.67 -5.22
N ALA A 124 -18.03 -18.40 -5.50
CA ALA A 124 -16.89 -17.68 -4.90
C ALA A 124 -16.99 -17.60 -3.38
N ALA A 125 -18.19 -17.43 -2.82
CA ALA A 125 -18.39 -17.40 -1.38
C ALA A 125 -17.88 -18.68 -0.67
N ARG A 126 -17.90 -19.82 -1.38
CA ARG A 126 -17.50 -21.12 -0.83
C ARG A 126 -16.07 -21.53 -1.18
N TYR A 127 -15.63 -21.23 -2.41
CA TYR A 127 -14.39 -21.80 -2.98
C TYR A 127 -13.26 -20.81 -3.14
N ALA A 128 -13.51 -19.50 -3.03
CA ALA A 128 -12.48 -18.49 -3.14
C ALA A 128 -11.70 -18.39 -1.82
N VAL A 129 -10.68 -19.24 -1.68
CA VAL A 129 -9.83 -19.33 -0.49
C VAL A 129 -8.38 -19.00 -0.85
N VAL A 130 -7.69 -18.30 0.04
CA VAL A 130 -6.26 -18.01 -0.04
C VAL A 130 -5.58 -18.40 1.27
N SER A 131 -4.38 -18.98 1.18
CA SER A 131 -3.57 -19.30 2.36
C SER A 131 -2.63 -18.15 2.66
N ALA A 132 -2.94 -17.35 3.70
CA ALA A 132 -2.20 -16.15 4.06
C ALA A 132 -2.38 -15.81 5.55
N SER A 133 -1.62 -14.82 6.05
CA SER A 133 -1.92 -14.22 7.35
C SER A 133 -3.17 -13.32 7.24
N PRO A 134 -4.25 -13.60 7.99
CA PRO A 134 -5.48 -12.80 7.94
C PRO A 134 -5.22 -11.32 8.21
N TYR A 135 -4.38 -11.02 9.18
CA TYR A 135 -4.01 -9.66 9.56
C TYR A 135 -3.29 -8.92 8.42
N LEU A 136 -2.28 -9.54 7.81
CA LEU A 136 -1.50 -8.91 6.75
C LEU A 136 -2.33 -8.78 5.47
N PHE A 137 -3.08 -9.81 5.13
CA PHE A 137 -3.92 -9.80 3.94
C PHE A 137 -4.99 -8.69 4.02
N LYS A 138 -5.62 -8.54 5.21
CA LYS A 138 -6.57 -7.46 5.47
C LYS A 138 -5.93 -6.08 5.31
N ILE A 139 -4.70 -5.88 5.82
CA ILE A 139 -3.96 -4.60 5.63
C ILE A 139 -3.73 -4.32 4.15
N ALA A 140 -3.27 -5.31 3.39
CA ALA A 140 -2.99 -5.14 1.96
C ALA A 140 -4.25 -4.79 1.17
N LEU A 141 -5.34 -5.52 1.41
CA LEU A 141 -6.61 -5.28 0.76
C LEU A 141 -7.19 -3.91 1.13
N GLN A 142 -7.17 -3.55 2.43
CA GLN A 142 -7.66 -2.28 2.92
C GLN A 142 -6.90 -1.10 2.30
N ASN A 143 -5.57 -1.16 2.17
CA ASN A 143 -4.78 -0.12 1.52
C ASN A 143 -5.21 0.10 0.05
N VAL A 144 -5.51 -0.96 -0.69
CA VAL A 144 -5.98 -0.85 -2.08
C VAL A 144 -7.38 -0.23 -2.13
N ILE A 145 -8.27 -0.66 -1.26
CA ILE A 145 -9.64 -0.14 -1.17
C ILE A 145 -9.63 1.34 -0.72
N ASP A 146 -8.82 1.68 0.28
CA ASP A 146 -8.70 3.05 0.77
C ASP A 146 -8.16 3.98 -0.31
N ASN A 147 -7.21 3.53 -1.13
CA ASN A 147 -6.73 4.28 -2.28
C ASN A 147 -7.86 4.52 -3.29
N ALA A 148 -8.60 3.49 -3.66
CA ALA A 148 -9.74 3.63 -4.58
C ALA A 148 -10.81 4.59 -4.05
N CYS A 149 -11.15 4.51 -2.76
CA CYS A 149 -12.10 5.43 -2.11
C CYS A 149 -11.57 6.85 -1.97
N LYS A 150 -10.27 7.01 -1.77
CA LYS A 150 -9.62 8.30 -1.55
C LYS A 150 -9.46 9.09 -2.85
N TYR A 151 -9.04 8.44 -3.92
CA TYR A 151 -8.77 9.07 -5.20
C TYR A 151 -9.98 9.14 -6.13
N SER A 152 -11.12 8.58 -5.73
CA SER A 152 -12.40 8.64 -6.43
C SER A 152 -13.50 9.24 -5.56
N GLN A 153 -14.41 9.97 -6.19
CA GLN A 153 -15.65 10.45 -5.55
C GLN A 153 -16.82 9.49 -5.78
N GLY A 154 -16.71 8.62 -6.78
CA GLY A 154 -17.77 7.70 -7.22
C GLY A 154 -17.81 6.39 -6.45
N GLU A 155 -18.55 5.45 -6.99
CA GLU A 155 -18.58 4.07 -6.51
C GLU A 155 -17.24 3.38 -6.74
N VAL A 156 -16.86 2.51 -5.81
CA VAL A 156 -15.72 1.60 -5.92
C VAL A 156 -16.24 0.20 -6.12
N LEU A 157 -15.95 -0.38 -7.28
CA LEU A 157 -16.37 -1.74 -7.61
C LEU A 157 -15.28 -2.74 -7.20
N ILE A 158 -15.63 -3.67 -6.32
CA ILE A 158 -14.76 -4.78 -5.94
C ILE A 158 -15.35 -6.06 -6.54
N ARG A 159 -14.56 -6.72 -7.39
CA ARG A 159 -14.95 -7.98 -8.00
C ARG A 159 -14.07 -9.12 -7.50
N LEU A 160 -14.72 -10.22 -7.13
CA LEU A 160 -14.05 -11.51 -6.96
C LEU A 160 -14.34 -12.33 -8.23
N TYR A 161 -13.30 -12.82 -8.87
CA TYR A 161 -13.42 -13.50 -10.16
C TYR A 161 -12.46 -14.69 -10.25
N LYS A 162 -12.70 -15.54 -11.24
CA LYS A 162 -11.85 -16.70 -11.53
C LYS A 162 -11.16 -16.49 -12.87
N GLU A 163 -9.85 -16.71 -12.92
CA GLU A 163 -9.02 -16.64 -14.11
C GLU A 163 -8.08 -17.86 -14.11
N ASP A 164 -8.13 -18.68 -15.18
CA ASP A 164 -7.33 -19.91 -15.30
C ASP A 164 -7.33 -20.77 -14.02
N GLU A 165 -8.53 -21.07 -13.51
CA GLU A 165 -8.77 -21.84 -12.27
C GLU A 165 -8.24 -21.17 -10.97
N ARG A 166 -7.76 -19.94 -11.02
CA ARG A 166 -7.27 -19.17 -9.88
C ARG A 166 -8.24 -18.06 -9.49
N TRP A 167 -8.37 -17.83 -8.20
CA TRP A 167 -9.18 -16.73 -7.70
C TRP A 167 -8.42 -15.41 -7.74
N GLY A 168 -9.13 -14.35 -8.13
CA GLY A 168 -8.59 -13.00 -8.18
C GLY A 168 -9.55 -11.98 -7.62
N ILE A 169 -8.98 -10.91 -7.07
CA ILE A 169 -9.70 -9.72 -6.62
C ILE A 169 -9.36 -8.58 -7.56
N ALA A 170 -10.37 -7.85 -8.02
CA ALA A 170 -10.19 -6.59 -8.74
C ALA A 170 -10.88 -5.46 -7.98
N VAL A 171 -10.15 -4.39 -7.69
CA VAL A 171 -10.69 -3.15 -7.11
C VAL A 171 -10.61 -2.08 -8.18
N LYS A 172 -11.75 -1.56 -8.58
CA LYS A 172 -11.88 -0.56 -9.65
C LYS A 172 -12.56 0.70 -9.14
N ASP A 173 -11.96 1.83 -9.42
CA ASP A 173 -12.51 3.17 -9.19
C ASP A 173 -12.64 3.96 -10.51
N SER A 174 -13.35 5.07 -10.44
CA SER A 174 -13.49 6.06 -11.53
C SER A 174 -12.90 7.41 -11.10
N GLY A 175 -11.75 7.38 -10.44
CA GLY A 175 -11.09 8.54 -9.87
C GLY A 175 -10.13 9.24 -10.82
N ILE A 176 -9.15 9.93 -10.23
CA ILE A 176 -8.17 10.75 -10.95
C ILE A 176 -7.24 9.95 -11.87
N GLY A 177 -7.17 8.62 -11.70
CA GLY A 177 -6.23 7.78 -12.43
C GLY A 177 -4.76 8.08 -12.14
N ILE A 178 -3.87 7.46 -12.91
CA ILE A 178 -2.42 7.57 -12.77
C ILE A 178 -1.84 7.99 -14.12
N PRO A 179 -0.99 9.02 -14.19
CA PRO A 179 -0.27 9.39 -15.40
C PRO A 179 0.56 8.22 -15.94
N ALA A 180 0.62 8.07 -17.28
CA ALA A 180 1.24 6.90 -17.91
C ALA A 180 2.75 6.79 -17.63
N ASP A 181 3.43 7.91 -17.53
CA ASP A 181 4.86 8.01 -17.19
C ASP A 181 5.18 7.70 -15.71
N GLU A 182 4.17 7.69 -14.87
CA GLU A 182 4.31 7.38 -13.44
C GLU A 182 3.96 5.93 -13.08
N MET A 183 3.44 5.14 -14.02
CA MET A 183 2.98 3.76 -13.77
C MET A 183 4.03 2.82 -13.17
N GLU A 184 5.30 3.01 -13.48
CA GLU A 184 6.38 2.23 -12.89
C GLU A 184 6.81 2.77 -11.52
N LEU A 185 6.61 4.05 -11.28
CA LEU A 185 7.06 4.74 -10.07
C LEU A 185 6.12 4.51 -8.87
N ILE A 186 4.82 4.30 -9.13
CA ILE A 186 3.81 4.10 -8.07
C ILE A 186 4.09 2.91 -7.14
N PHE A 187 4.93 1.97 -7.56
CA PHE A 187 5.34 0.82 -6.75
C PHE A 187 6.49 1.14 -5.78
N GLN A 188 7.15 2.26 -5.96
CA GLN A 188 8.21 2.70 -5.06
C GLN A 188 7.62 3.21 -3.75
N SER A 189 8.24 2.83 -2.64
CA SER A 189 7.84 3.33 -1.32
C SER A 189 8.05 4.85 -1.24
N PHE A 190 7.09 5.56 -0.65
CA PHE A 190 7.04 7.02 -0.53
C PHE A 190 6.75 7.78 -1.83
N TYR A 191 6.64 7.09 -2.96
CA TYR A 191 6.26 7.76 -4.19
C TYR A 191 4.78 8.20 -4.13
N ARG A 192 4.54 9.41 -4.64
CA ARG A 192 3.19 9.98 -4.76
C ARG A 192 3.06 10.59 -6.15
N GLY A 193 2.02 10.20 -6.86
CA GLY A 193 1.75 10.74 -8.19
C GLY A 193 1.61 12.28 -8.17
N SER A 194 2.03 12.90 -9.23
CA SER A 194 2.01 14.36 -9.42
C SER A 194 0.61 14.97 -9.25
N ASN A 195 -0.43 14.21 -9.63
CA ASN A 195 -1.84 14.57 -9.52
C ASN A 195 -2.45 14.29 -8.13
N THR A 196 -1.65 13.83 -7.15
CA THR A 196 -2.14 13.47 -5.80
C THR A 196 -1.81 14.49 -4.71
N ARG A 197 -1.36 15.70 -5.06
CA ARG A 197 -0.87 16.70 -4.08
C ARG A 197 -1.91 17.11 -3.05
N GLU A 198 -3.17 17.21 -3.45
CA GLU A 198 -4.28 17.60 -2.56
C GLU A 198 -4.76 16.46 -1.64
N TYR A 199 -4.35 15.24 -1.89
CA TYR A 199 -4.75 14.09 -1.10
C TYR A 199 -3.72 13.79 -0.01
N ALA A 200 -4.16 13.61 1.23
CA ALA A 200 -3.26 13.22 2.33
C ALA A 200 -2.71 11.80 2.12
N GLY A 201 -1.45 11.53 2.49
CA GLY A 201 -0.88 10.17 2.45
C GLY A 201 0.64 10.16 2.34
N GLN A 202 1.24 9.03 2.70
CA GLN A 202 2.69 8.85 2.82
C GLN A 202 3.34 8.10 1.63
N GLY A 203 2.53 7.59 0.67
CA GLY A 203 3.05 6.83 -0.47
C GLY A 203 3.59 5.42 -0.14
N ILE A 204 3.18 4.84 1.01
CA ILE A 204 3.67 3.51 1.44
C ILE A 204 2.63 2.40 1.20
N GLY A 205 1.34 2.74 1.18
CA GLY A 205 0.26 1.75 1.18
C GLY A 205 0.33 0.78 0.00
N LEU A 206 0.57 1.27 -1.21
CA LEU A 206 0.61 0.42 -2.40
C LEU A 206 1.83 -0.51 -2.39
N SER A 207 3.03 0.00 -2.11
CA SER A 207 4.25 -0.82 -2.02
C SER A 207 4.16 -1.89 -0.93
N LEU A 208 3.53 -1.56 0.21
CA LEU A 208 3.23 -2.51 1.28
C LEU A 208 2.28 -3.61 0.81
N SER A 209 1.19 -3.24 0.14
CA SER A 209 0.21 -4.21 -0.39
C SER A 209 0.83 -5.14 -1.42
N MET A 210 1.65 -4.60 -2.33
CA MET A 210 2.39 -5.37 -3.32
C MET A 210 3.29 -6.41 -2.66
N LYS A 211 4.07 -6.02 -1.66
CA LYS A 211 4.94 -6.94 -0.91
C LYS A 211 4.14 -8.03 -0.22
N ILE A 212 3.03 -7.68 0.45
CA ILE A 212 2.18 -8.66 1.14
C ILE A 212 1.59 -9.66 0.15
N PHE A 213 1.00 -9.18 -0.95
CA PHE A 213 0.42 -10.08 -1.95
C PHE A 213 1.48 -10.99 -2.58
N SER A 214 2.68 -10.46 -2.91
CA SER A 214 3.80 -11.25 -3.43
C SER A 214 4.22 -12.37 -2.48
N VAL A 215 4.33 -12.10 -1.19
CA VAL A 215 4.65 -13.10 -0.16
C VAL A 215 3.66 -14.28 -0.20
N TYR A 216 2.39 -14.01 -0.44
CA TYR A 216 1.33 -15.03 -0.54
C TYR A 216 1.01 -15.44 -1.98
N ARG A 217 1.99 -15.32 -2.89
CA ARG A 217 1.91 -15.72 -4.30
C ARG A 217 0.81 -15.02 -5.11
N GLY A 218 0.38 -13.86 -4.66
CA GLY A 218 -0.52 -13.00 -5.40
C GLY A 218 0.23 -12.23 -6.49
N LYS A 219 -0.21 -12.39 -7.76
CA LYS A 219 0.29 -11.59 -8.87
C LYS A 219 -0.56 -10.34 -9.01
N VAL A 220 0.04 -9.16 -8.78
CA VAL A 220 -0.66 -7.87 -8.89
C VAL A 220 -0.45 -7.27 -10.27
N SER A 221 -1.49 -6.68 -10.82
CA SER A 221 -1.44 -5.86 -12.02
C SER A 221 -2.32 -4.62 -11.84
N ILE A 222 -1.90 -3.50 -12.42
CA ILE A 222 -2.63 -2.22 -12.34
C ILE A 222 -2.89 -1.73 -13.76
N ARG A 223 -4.11 -1.30 -14.01
CA ARG A 223 -4.52 -0.59 -15.22
C ARG A 223 -5.10 0.73 -14.81
N SER A 224 -4.56 1.80 -15.35
CA SER A 224 -5.02 3.15 -15.04
C SER A 224 -4.92 4.06 -16.25
N GLU A 225 -5.81 5.02 -16.31
CA GLU A 225 -5.77 6.10 -17.27
C GLU A 225 -6.12 7.39 -16.54
N GLU A 226 -5.30 8.41 -16.69
CA GLU A 226 -5.50 9.70 -16.03
C GLU A 226 -6.88 10.29 -16.35
N GLY A 227 -7.62 10.71 -15.33
CA GLY A 227 -8.99 11.20 -15.42
C GLY A 227 -10.07 10.15 -15.61
N LYS A 228 -9.73 8.85 -15.75
CA LYS A 228 -10.73 7.77 -15.93
C LYS A 228 -10.78 6.76 -14.78
N GLY A 229 -9.77 6.75 -13.92
CA GLY A 229 -9.70 5.89 -12.76
C GLY A 229 -8.68 4.76 -12.86
N THR A 230 -8.71 3.88 -11.87
CA THR A 230 -7.71 2.81 -11.69
C THR A 230 -8.40 1.48 -11.43
N GLU A 231 -7.85 0.41 -11.96
CA GLU A 231 -8.21 -0.97 -11.63
C GLU A 231 -6.96 -1.71 -11.14
N VAL A 232 -6.97 -2.10 -9.87
CA VAL A 232 -5.95 -2.96 -9.25
C VAL A 232 -6.46 -4.38 -9.23
N ARG A 233 -5.72 -5.33 -9.80
CA ARG A 233 -6.06 -6.75 -9.84
C ARG A 233 -5.00 -7.56 -9.12
N VAL A 234 -5.44 -8.53 -8.34
CA VAL A 234 -4.58 -9.50 -7.67
C VAL A 234 -5.10 -10.90 -7.97
N VAL A 235 -4.27 -11.76 -8.54
CA VAL A 235 -4.60 -13.17 -8.81
C VAL A 235 -3.72 -14.06 -7.94
N PHE A 236 -4.32 -15.00 -7.22
CA PHE A 236 -3.63 -15.90 -6.30
C PHE A 236 -3.38 -17.25 -6.96
N ALA A 237 -2.18 -17.80 -6.74
CA ALA A 237 -1.78 -19.11 -7.27
C ALA A 237 -2.30 -20.26 -6.41
#